data_d8fc338bb188a15b690687680ae15c60
#
_entry.id   d8fc338bb188a15b690687680ae15c60
#
_cell.length_a   1.000
_cell.length_b   1.000
_cell.length_c   1.000
_cell.angle_alpha   90.00
_cell.angle_beta   90.00
_cell.angle_gamma   90.00
#
_symmetry.space_group_name_H-M   'P 1'
#
loop_
_entity.id
_entity.type
_entity.pdbx_description
1 polymer ?
#
loop_
_entity_poly.entity_id
_entity_poly.type
_entity_poly.pdbx_seq_one_letter_code
_entity_poly.pdbx_strand_id
1 'polypeptide(L)'
;MASNEMIVTVVGSGTSQGVPVIACHCNVCKSNNKKDYRLRSSIHIQCNDKSIVVDTGPDFRQQMLENHIEYLDAVLFTHEHKDHVAGLDDVRPYNFKQKKPVDIYCSNRVF
;
A
#
# COMPACT_ATOMS: atom_id res chain seq x y z
N MET A 1 15.00 22.14 -3.29
CA MET A 1 15.37 21.86 -4.69
C MET A 1 14.55 20.69 -5.21
N ALA A 2 13.86 20.88 -6.29
CA ALA A 2 13.08 19.80 -6.89
C ALA A 2 14.02 18.74 -7.44
N SER A 3 13.80 17.51 -7.05
CA SER A 3 14.52 16.36 -7.60
C SER A 3 13.69 15.73 -8.71
N ASN A 4 14.33 15.44 -9.85
CA ASN A 4 13.68 14.66 -10.90
C ASN A 4 13.70 13.16 -10.59
N GLU A 5 14.19 12.82 -9.41
CA GLU A 5 14.31 11.44 -8.99
C GLU A 5 12.94 10.89 -8.57
N MET A 6 12.66 9.68 -9.02
CA MET A 6 11.48 8.94 -8.59
C MET A 6 11.93 7.80 -7.71
N ILE A 7 11.39 7.72 -6.50
CA ILE A 7 11.69 6.64 -5.57
C ILE A 7 10.48 5.73 -5.50
N VAL A 8 10.66 4.48 -5.89
CA VAL A 8 9.62 3.45 -5.83
C VAL A 8 9.98 2.48 -4.71
N THR A 9 9.08 2.35 -3.74
CA THR A 9 9.26 1.42 -2.63
C THR A 9 8.19 0.33 -2.72
N VAL A 10 8.61 -0.91 -2.76
CA VAL A 10 7.69 -2.04 -2.69
C VAL A 10 7.28 -2.21 -1.23
N VAL A 11 6.04 -1.88 -0.91
CA VAL A 11 5.55 -1.98 0.47
C VAL A 11 4.83 -3.30 0.73
N GLY A 12 4.56 -4.06 -0.32
CA GLY A 12 4.04 -5.42 -0.23
C GLY A 12 4.29 -6.13 -1.54
N SER A 13 4.84 -7.34 -1.46
CA SER A 13 5.20 -8.15 -2.64
C SER A 13 4.46 -9.47 -2.70
N GLY A 14 3.49 -9.69 -1.82
CA GLY A 14 2.72 -10.94 -1.79
C GLY A 14 1.51 -10.93 -2.69
N THR A 15 0.91 -12.10 -2.80
CA THR A 15 -0.37 -12.25 -3.50
C THR A 15 -1.51 -11.74 -2.61
N SER A 16 -2.75 -11.96 -3.07
CA SER A 16 -3.95 -11.54 -2.34
C SER A 16 -4.04 -12.12 -0.92
N GLN A 17 -3.36 -13.21 -0.65
CA GLN A 17 -3.37 -13.85 0.68
C GLN A 17 -2.16 -13.50 1.54
N GLY A 18 -1.13 -12.93 0.96
CA GLY A 18 0.12 -12.64 1.66
C GLY A 18 0.88 -13.92 2.05
N VAL A 19 1.95 -13.76 2.83
CA VAL A 19 2.71 -14.87 3.41
C VAL A 19 3.03 -14.48 4.85
N PRO A 20 2.76 -15.30 5.87
CA PRO A 20 2.17 -16.64 5.80
C PRO A 20 0.68 -16.63 5.46
N VAL A 21 0.24 -17.69 4.81
CA VAL A 21 -1.18 -17.90 4.49
C VAL A 21 -1.85 -18.56 5.68
N ILE A 22 -3.06 -18.12 6.01
CA ILE A 22 -3.85 -18.69 7.11
C ILE A 22 -4.00 -20.21 6.92
N ALA A 23 -3.69 -20.97 7.97
CA ALA A 23 -3.80 -22.43 8.00
C ALA A 23 -2.85 -23.16 7.05
N CYS A 24 -1.89 -22.49 6.44
CA CYS A 24 -0.87 -23.13 5.63
C CYS A 24 0.29 -23.59 6.51
N HIS A 25 0.68 -24.85 6.38
CA HIS A 25 1.74 -25.45 7.18
C HIS A 25 3.01 -25.76 6.38
N CYS A 26 3.19 -25.16 5.20
CA CYS A 26 4.39 -25.36 4.42
C CYS A 26 5.60 -24.70 5.11
N ASN A 27 6.79 -25.05 4.70
CA ASN A 27 8.02 -24.57 5.35
C ASN A 27 8.12 -23.06 5.35
N VAL A 28 7.68 -22.38 4.31
CA VAL A 28 7.74 -20.93 4.21
C VAL A 28 6.72 -20.28 5.15
N CYS A 29 5.48 -20.75 5.15
CA CYS A 29 4.44 -20.19 6.01
C CYS A 29 4.66 -20.48 7.50
N LYS A 30 5.41 -21.54 7.82
CA LYS A 30 5.77 -21.85 9.21
C LYS A 30 7.08 -21.19 9.65
N SER A 31 7.76 -20.52 8.76
CA SER A 31 9.06 -19.91 9.03
C SER A 31 8.93 -18.77 10.05
N ASN A 32 9.90 -18.68 10.94
CA ASN A 32 10.05 -17.56 11.86
C ASN A 32 10.90 -16.43 11.30
N ASN A 33 11.43 -16.60 10.09
CA ASN A 33 12.26 -15.60 9.44
C ASN A 33 11.37 -14.57 8.76
N LYS A 34 11.49 -13.30 9.18
CA LYS A 34 10.69 -12.21 8.62
C LYS A 34 10.94 -12.00 7.12
N LYS A 35 12.06 -12.47 6.60
CA LYS A 35 12.35 -12.39 5.16
C LYS A 35 11.41 -13.24 4.33
N ASP A 36 10.73 -14.21 4.95
CA ASP A 36 9.75 -15.04 4.26
C ASP A 36 8.35 -14.42 4.28
N TYR A 37 8.16 -13.33 5.01
CA TYR A 37 6.85 -12.69 5.14
C TYR A 37 6.60 -11.76 3.96
N ARG A 38 5.36 -11.74 3.47
CA ARG A 38 4.96 -10.89 2.36
C ARG A 38 3.60 -10.29 2.65
N LEU A 39 3.54 -8.98 2.75
CA LEU A 39 2.27 -8.26 2.78
C LEU A 39 1.70 -8.24 1.36
N ARG A 40 0.42 -7.97 1.25
CA ARG A 40 -0.26 -7.94 -0.05
C ARG A 40 0.29 -6.82 -0.93
N SER A 41 0.24 -7.05 -2.22
CA SER A 41 0.92 -6.24 -3.23
C SER A 41 0.53 -4.77 -3.19
N SER A 42 1.52 -3.90 -3.06
CA SER A 42 1.37 -2.45 -3.14
C SER A 42 2.73 -1.80 -3.31
N ILE A 43 2.75 -0.61 -3.93
CA ILE A 43 3.98 0.18 -4.03
C ILE A 43 3.69 1.61 -3.60
N HIS A 44 4.73 2.28 -3.12
CA HIS A 44 4.71 3.70 -2.82
C HIS A 44 5.66 4.41 -3.76
N ILE A 45 5.22 5.53 -4.32
CA ILE A 45 6.02 6.33 -5.26
C ILE A 45 6.18 7.72 -4.68
N GLN A 46 7.43 8.17 -4.61
CA GLN A 46 7.73 9.55 -4.23
C GLN A 46 8.44 10.22 -5.39
N CYS A 47 7.89 11.34 -5.82
CA CYS A 47 8.42 12.09 -6.97
C CYS A 47 8.03 13.55 -6.85
N ASN A 48 9.00 14.46 -6.97
CA ASN A 48 8.76 15.92 -6.91
C ASN A 48 7.94 16.32 -5.69
N ASP A 49 8.29 15.81 -4.52
CA ASP A 49 7.62 16.06 -3.24
C ASP A 49 6.17 15.53 -3.18
N LYS A 50 5.77 14.69 -4.13
CA LYS A 50 4.47 14.04 -4.12
C LYS A 50 4.61 12.62 -3.63
N SER A 51 3.62 12.17 -2.86
CA SER A 51 3.55 10.83 -2.28
C SER A 51 2.32 10.13 -2.83
N ILE A 52 2.53 9.01 -3.50
CA ILE A 52 1.47 8.27 -4.20
C ILE A 52 1.57 6.81 -3.80
N VAL A 53 0.41 6.20 -3.50
CA VAL A 53 0.31 4.76 -3.23
C VAL A 53 -0.51 4.11 -4.34
N VAL A 54 -0.04 2.97 -4.82
CA VAL A 54 -0.78 2.16 -5.79
C VAL A 54 -1.45 1.02 -5.03
N ASP A 55 -2.76 1.03 -4.99
CA ASP A 55 -3.65 0.11 -4.28
C ASP A 55 -3.55 0.21 -2.75
N THR A 56 -4.72 0.23 -2.11
CA THR A 56 -4.86 0.24 -0.66
C THR A 56 -5.53 -1.06 -0.23
N GLY A 57 -4.73 -2.11 -0.11
CA GLY A 57 -5.24 -3.42 0.31
C GLY A 57 -5.45 -3.50 1.83
N PRO A 58 -5.77 -4.70 2.33
CA PRO A 58 -6.01 -4.88 3.78
C PRO A 58 -4.81 -4.55 4.66
N ASP A 59 -3.61 -4.59 4.11
CA ASP A 59 -2.38 -4.32 4.88
C ASP A 59 -1.93 -2.86 4.79
N PHE A 60 -2.74 -1.99 4.18
CA PHE A 60 -2.37 -0.59 3.92
C PHE A 60 -1.86 0.11 5.18
N ARG A 61 -2.59 0.02 6.27
CA ARG A 61 -2.20 0.66 7.53
C ARG A 61 -0.80 0.23 7.97
N GLN A 62 -0.57 -1.08 8.01
CA GLN A 62 0.72 -1.63 8.41
C GLN A 62 1.84 -1.20 7.46
N GLN A 63 1.56 -1.22 6.16
CA GLN A 63 2.53 -0.83 5.13
C GLN A 63 2.97 0.62 5.29
N MET A 64 2.03 1.51 5.56
CA MET A 64 2.34 2.93 5.75
C MET A 64 3.13 3.16 7.05
N LEU A 65 2.75 2.48 8.12
CA LEU A 65 3.45 2.61 9.40
C LEU A 65 4.88 2.08 9.34
N GLU A 66 5.07 0.91 8.74
CA GLU A 66 6.41 0.30 8.64
C GLU A 66 7.36 1.09 7.76
N ASN A 67 6.84 1.76 6.75
CA ASN A 67 7.65 2.52 5.81
C ASN A 67 7.71 4.01 6.14
N HIS A 68 7.14 4.41 7.27
CA HIS A 68 7.15 5.79 7.76
C HIS A 68 6.62 6.79 6.74
N ILE A 69 5.55 6.43 6.03
CA ILE A 69 4.92 7.29 5.04
C ILE A 69 3.96 8.23 5.78
N GLU A 70 4.37 9.49 5.93
CA GLU A 70 3.68 10.45 6.78
C GLU A 70 2.70 11.36 6.05
N TYR A 71 2.78 11.44 4.73
CA TYR A 71 1.81 12.20 3.94
C TYR A 71 1.49 11.46 2.67
N LEU A 72 0.32 11.77 2.11
CA LEU A 72 -0.18 11.07 0.93
C LEU A 72 -0.95 12.07 0.07
N ASP A 73 -0.55 12.21 -1.18
CA ASP A 73 -1.19 13.11 -2.13
C ASP A 73 -2.26 12.39 -2.96
N ALA A 74 -2.00 11.14 -3.32
CA ALA A 74 -2.91 10.41 -4.20
C ALA A 74 -2.84 8.91 -3.99
N VAL A 75 -3.92 8.24 -4.37
CA VAL A 75 -4.02 6.79 -4.44
C VAL A 75 -4.43 6.42 -5.86
N LEU A 76 -3.72 5.48 -6.46
CA LEU A 76 -4.07 4.91 -7.76
C LEU A 76 -4.57 3.49 -7.55
N PHE A 77 -5.74 3.17 -8.09
CA PHE A 77 -6.27 1.81 -8.04
C PHE A 77 -6.07 1.13 -9.37
N THR A 78 -5.49 -0.08 -9.33
CA THR A 78 -5.28 -0.88 -10.53
C THR A 78 -6.56 -1.62 -10.93
N HIS A 79 -7.34 -2.08 -9.95
CA HIS A 79 -8.61 -2.74 -10.21
C HIS A 79 -9.46 -2.79 -8.92
N GLU A 80 -10.69 -3.35 -9.02
CA GLU A 80 -11.71 -3.27 -7.98
C GLU A 80 -11.66 -4.38 -6.92
N HIS A 81 -10.77 -5.34 -7.02
CA HIS A 81 -10.70 -6.46 -6.07
C HIS A 81 -10.40 -5.97 -4.66
N LYS A 82 -10.99 -6.63 -3.65
CA LYS A 82 -10.89 -6.21 -2.25
C LYS A 82 -9.45 -6.17 -1.73
N ASP A 83 -8.59 -7.05 -2.22
CA ASP A 83 -7.20 -7.06 -1.80
C ASP A 83 -6.43 -5.82 -2.27
N HIS A 84 -7.05 -4.98 -3.11
CA HIS A 84 -6.47 -3.72 -3.59
C HIS A 84 -7.19 -2.47 -3.08
N VAL A 85 -8.43 -2.59 -2.58
CA VAL A 85 -9.23 -1.43 -2.14
C VAL A 85 -9.67 -1.49 -0.70
N ALA A 86 -9.54 -2.63 -0.02
CA ALA A 86 -10.12 -2.84 1.31
C ALA A 86 -9.55 -1.91 2.39
N GLY A 87 -8.36 -1.39 2.21
CA GLY A 87 -7.72 -0.48 3.17
C GLY A 87 -8.01 0.99 2.94
N LEU A 88 -8.93 1.33 2.05
CA LEU A 88 -9.19 2.72 1.69
C LEU A 88 -9.61 3.58 2.90
N ASP A 89 -10.34 3.00 3.86
CA ASP A 89 -10.73 3.74 5.05
C ASP A 89 -9.53 4.24 5.87
N ASP A 90 -8.41 3.57 5.79
CA ASP A 90 -7.20 3.96 6.52
C ASP A 90 -6.45 5.13 5.85
N VAL A 91 -6.96 5.64 4.75
CA VAL A 91 -6.47 6.88 4.15
C VAL A 91 -6.93 8.10 4.95
N ARG A 92 -8.04 7.99 5.69
CA ARG A 92 -8.62 9.12 6.42
C ARG A 92 -7.66 9.85 7.37
N PRO A 93 -6.77 9.17 8.11
CA PRO A 93 -5.80 9.88 8.94
C PRO A 93 -4.96 10.90 8.17
N TYR A 94 -4.62 10.61 6.93
CA TYR A 94 -3.89 11.55 6.08
C TYR A 94 -4.74 12.78 5.78
N ASN A 95 -6.04 12.59 5.48
CA ASN A 95 -6.93 13.72 5.22
C ASN A 95 -7.00 14.67 6.42
N PHE A 96 -7.14 14.11 7.62
CA PHE A 96 -7.22 14.91 8.84
C PHE A 96 -5.90 15.64 9.13
N LYS A 97 -4.79 14.95 9.04
CA LYS A 97 -3.48 15.50 9.36
C LYS A 97 -3.06 16.57 8.36
N GLN A 98 -3.30 16.34 7.08
CA GLN A 98 -2.91 17.24 6.00
C GLN A 98 -3.88 18.40 5.81
N LYS A 99 -5.09 18.27 6.33
CA LYS A 99 -6.19 19.23 6.14
C LYS A 99 -6.52 19.44 4.67
N LYS A 100 -6.32 18.41 3.86
CA LYS A 100 -6.71 18.39 2.44
C LYS A 100 -7.04 16.95 2.05
N PRO A 101 -7.90 16.76 1.05
CA PRO A 101 -8.25 15.41 0.61
C PRO A 101 -7.07 14.74 -0.11
N VAL A 102 -7.07 13.40 -0.03
CA VAL A 102 -6.21 12.57 -0.85
C VAL A 102 -6.96 12.28 -2.15
N ASP A 103 -6.35 12.57 -3.28
CA ASP A 103 -6.99 12.34 -4.58
C ASP A 103 -6.98 10.85 -4.91
N ILE A 104 -8.07 10.36 -5.48
CA ILE A 104 -8.23 8.97 -5.87
C ILE A 104 -8.32 8.88 -7.39
N TYR A 105 -7.46 8.09 -7.99
CA TYR A 105 -7.46 7.86 -9.43
C TYR A 105 -7.79 6.40 -9.70
N CYS A 106 -8.83 6.15 -10.47
CA CYS A 106 -9.27 4.80 -10.78
C CYS A 106 -10.02 4.79 -12.11
N SER A 107 -10.21 3.60 -12.69
CA SER A 107 -11.06 3.45 -13.86
C SER A 107 -12.52 3.58 -13.47
N ASN A 108 -13.41 3.76 -14.47
CA ASN A 108 -14.85 3.81 -14.24
C ASN A 108 -15.36 2.53 -13.56
N ARG A 109 -14.68 1.45 -13.74
CA ARG A 109 -15.05 0.15 -13.18
C ARG A 109 -14.87 0.09 -11.68
N VAL A 110 -13.85 0.78 -11.17
CA VAL A 110 -13.56 0.84 -9.73
C VAL A 110 -14.43 1.88 -9.04
N PHE A 111 -14.75 2.94 -9.77
CA PHE A 111 -15.57 4.03 -9.26
C PHE A 111 -17.00 3.57 -8.97
#